data_1743631f50a21d34fd86644eef16eb7c
#
_entry.id   1743631f50a21d34fd86644eef16eb7c
#
_cell.length_a   1.000
_cell.length_b   1.000
_cell.length_c   1.000
_cell.angle_alpha   90.00
_cell.angle_beta   90.00
_cell.angle_gamma   90.00
#
_symmetry.space_group_name_H-M   'P 1'
#
loop_
_entity.id
_entity.type
_entity.pdbx_description
1 polymer ?
#
loop_
_entity_poly.entity_id
_entity_poly.type
_entity_poly.pdbx_seq_one_letter_code
_entity_poly.pdbx_strand_id
1 'polypeptide(L)'
;MQQKGSGFEIPNYTARNCKQKCLSQNSTVTKYLKPFVINFQPNFSHIYVERDAFDFELTDLTLSKFPRATVIKIGHYKDVFNRPGQDFQIQKSSMKLILAKKTEPFLYPASDMVQEFGTPNVYYNTPILNCLYNCDYCYLQGMYPSGNVVVFVNENDFMDAIDLKLNELDDPLKPMVVSISYNTDIMAMENIIPMTSRWIKFVDTQENLTIEVRTKSALFSSINNT
;
A
#
# COMPACT_ATOMS: atom_id res chain seq x y z
N MET A 1 37.80 -34.35 17.15
CA MET A 1 37.91 -32.87 17.07
C MET A 1 36.52 -32.33 16.73
N GLN A 2 35.79 -31.86 17.73
CA GLN A 2 34.45 -31.26 17.55
C GLN A 2 34.61 -29.76 17.53
N GLN A 3 34.19 -29.13 16.45
CA GLN A 3 34.10 -27.66 16.35
C GLN A 3 32.78 -27.20 16.97
N LYS A 4 32.89 -26.36 18.00
CA LYS A 4 31.76 -25.64 18.61
C LYS A 4 31.31 -24.52 17.70
N GLY A 5 30.07 -24.55 17.25
CA GLY A 5 29.41 -23.43 16.59
C GLY A 5 29.01 -22.35 17.60
N SER A 6 29.47 -21.14 17.40
CA SER A 6 29.06 -19.94 18.13
C SER A 6 27.68 -19.49 17.63
N GLY A 7 26.64 -19.67 18.43
CA GLY A 7 25.32 -19.11 18.16
C GLY A 7 25.33 -17.60 18.34
N PHE A 8 24.88 -16.90 17.31
CA PHE A 8 24.59 -15.46 17.35
C PHE A 8 23.16 -15.32 17.93
N GLU A 9 23.06 -14.86 19.18
CA GLU A 9 21.77 -14.47 19.75
C GLU A 9 21.36 -13.09 19.20
N ILE A 10 20.22 -13.04 18.51
CA ILE A 10 19.60 -11.78 18.10
C ILE A 10 18.77 -11.27 19.29
N PRO A 11 18.99 -10.05 19.80
CA PRO A 11 18.20 -9.51 20.89
C PRO A 11 16.75 -9.26 20.44
N ASN A 12 15.79 -9.82 21.17
CA ASN A 12 14.36 -9.52 21.00
C ASN A 12 14.08 -8.06 21.38
N TYR A 13 13.92 -7.19 20.39
CA TYR A 13 13.42 -5.83 20.57
C TYR A 13 11.90 -5.85 20.56
N THR A 14 11.28 -5.81 21.74
CA THR A 14 9.85 -5.55 21.86
C THR A 14 9.60 -4.03 21.87
N ALA A 15 8.53 -3.60 21.22
CA ALA A 15 8.16 -2.18 21.06
C ALA A 15 8.00 -1.39 22.38
N ARG A 16 7.95 -2.06 23.53
CA ARG A 16 7.86 -1.43 24.86
C ARG A 16 9.17 -0.75 25.29
N ASN A 17 10.32 -1.19 24.82
CA ASN A 17 11.62 -0.64 25.24
C ASN A 17 12.01 0.65 24.49
N CYS A 18 11.32 0.99 23.40
CA CYS A 18 11.60 2.22 22.65
C CYS A 18 11.00 3.46 23.33
N LYS A 19 9.85 3.34 24.00
CA LYS A 19 9.19 4.49 24.65
C LYS A 19 9.90 5.02 25.91
N GLN A 20 10.67 4.20 26.60
CA GLN A 20 11.31 4.61 27.86
C GLN A 20 12.70 5.24 27.69
N LYS A 21 13.41 5.00 26.59
CA LYS A 21 14.76 5.58 26.37
C LYS A 21 14.76 6.90 25.59
N CYS A 22 13.66 7.28 24.96
CA CYS A 22 13.57 8.55 24.23
C CYS A 22 13.13 9.75 25.09
N LEU A 23 12.79 9.58 26.35
CA LEU A 23 12.24 10.66 27.21
C LEU A 23 13.20 11.24 28.24
N SER A 24 14.47 10.85 28.26
CA SER A 24 15.39 11.33 29.30
C SER A 24 16.75 11.81 28.81
N GLN A 25 16.80 12.60 27.73
CA GLN A 25 17.99 13.45 27.51
C GLN A 25 17.67 14.66 26.59
N ASN A 26 17.78 15.85 27.20
CA ASN A 26 17.97 17.17 26.62
C ASN A 26 16.80 17.88 25.92
N SER A 27 16.12 18.70 26.70
CA SER A 27 15.13 19.71 26.30
C SER A 27 15.67 20.86 25.43
N THR A 28 16.89 20.82 24.96
CA THR A 28 17.53 21.93 24.23
C THR A 28 17.72 21.67 22.74
N VAL A 29 17.60 20.44 22.28
CA VAL A 29 17.82 20.07 20.86
C VAL A 29 16.51 20.11 20.05
N THR A 30 15.37 20.09 20.71
CA THR A 30 14.03 20.03 20.05
C THR A 30 13.62 21.35 19.39
N LYS A 31 14.35 22.45 19.55
CA LYS A 31 13.97 23.77 19.05
C LYS A 31 14.36 24.06 17.59
N TYR A 32 15.15 23.20 16.96
CA TYR A 32 15.69 23.47 15.61
C TYR A 32 15.39 22.44 14.53
N LEU A 33 14.78 21.33 14.86
CA LEU A 33 14.32 20.38 13.85
C LEU A 33 12.80 20.55 13.67
N LYS A 34 12.39 21.54 12.86
CA LYS A 34 11.10 21.40 12.18
C LYS A 34 11.17 20.06 11.44
N PRO A 35 10.19 19.14 11.63
CA PRO A 35 10.17 17.93 10.83
C PRO A 35 10.17 18.37 9.37
N PHE A 36 11.22 18.01 8.66
CA PHE A 36 11.31 18.22 7.21
C PHE A 36 10.35 17.18 6.62
N VAL A 37 9.07 17.49 6.61
CA VAL A 37 8.06 16.69 5.93
C VAL A 37 8.31 16.92 4.45
N ILE A 38 9.03 16.02 3.82
CA ILE A 38 9.10 15.95 2.37
C ILE A 38 7.68 15.55 1.93
N ASN A 39 6.84 16.52 1.65
CA ASN A 39 5.59 16.29 0.95
C ASN A 39 5.96 15.89 -0.48
N PHE A 40 6.28 14.61 -0.67
CA PHE A 40 6.45 14.05 -2.00
C PHE A 40 5.07 14.07 -2.67
N GLN A 41 4.85 15.06 -3.53
CA GLN A 41 3.70 15.09 -4.42
C GLN A 41 4.21 14.76 -5.83
N PRO A 42 3.94 13.56 -6.32
CA PRO A 42 4.26 13.21 -7.68
C PRO A 42 3.46 14.12 -8.63
N ASN A 43 4.11 14.59 -9.68
CA ASN A 43 3.46 15.35 -10.72
C ASN A 43 3.16 14.43 -11.90
N PHE A 44 1.91 13.99 -12.02
CA PHE A 44 1.49 13.18 -13.16
C PHE A 44 1.12 14.10 -14.32
N SER A 45 1.89 14.08 -15.41
CA SER A 45 1.59 14.82 -16.62
C SER A 45 0.40 14.22 -17.39
N HIS A 46 0.22 12.91 -17.27
CA HIS A 46 -0.89 12.18 -17.91
C HIS A 46 -1.50 11.21 -16.91
N ILE A 47 -2.81 11.12 -16.94
CA ILE A 47 -3.60 10.15 -16.17
C ILE A 47 -4.43 9.35 -17.17
N TYR A 48 -4.16 8.06 -17.22
CA TYR A 48 -4.95 7.12 -18.00
C TYR A 48 -6.14 6.66 -17.17
N VAL A 49 -7.34 6.72 -17.74
CA VAL A 49 -8.56 6.30 -17.07
C VAL A 49 -9.24 5.23 -17.90
N GLU A 50 -9.39 4.04 -17.33
CA GLU A 50 -10.15 2.97 -17.95
C GLU A 50 -11.62 3.36 -18.09
N ARG A 51 -12.28 2.91 -19.14
CA ARG A 51 -13.66 3.30 -19.44
C ARG A 51 -14.59 3.13 -18.25
N ASP A 52 -14.50 1.96 -17.61
CA ASP A 52 -15.38 1.57 -16.52
C ASP A 52 -14.94 2.14 -15.15
N ALA A 53 -13.87 2.92 -15.14
CA ALA A 53 -13.36 3.59 -13.94
C ALA A 53 -13.86 5.04 -13.79
N PHE A 54 -14.51 5.61 -14.81
CA PHE A 54 -14.97 7.00 -14.77
C PHE A 54 -16.09 7.26 -13.77
N ASP A 55 -16.94 6.27 -13.51
CA ASP A 55 -18.15 6.43 -12.68
C ASP A 55 -17.87 6.31 -11.18
N PHE A 56 -16.60 6.20 -10.77
CA PHE A 56 -16.22 6.05 -9.38
C PHE A 56 -15.81 7.39 -8.75
N GLU A 57 -16.32 7.65 -7.53
CA GLU A 57 -15.96 8.82 -6.71
C GLU A 57 -14.45 9.01 -6.57
N LEU A 58 -13.72 7.89 -6.41
CA LEU A 58 -12.27 7.91 -6.25
C LEU A 58 -11.55 8.41 -7.50
N THR A 59 -12.13 8.23 -8.67
CA THR A 59 -11.64 8.80 -9.93
C THR A 59 -11.78 10.31 -9.92
N ASP A 60 -12.97 10.84 -9.62
CA ASP A 60 -13.22 12.29 -9.58
C ASP A 60 -12.34 12.97 -8.52
N LEU A 61 -12.24 12.37 -7.33
CA LEU A 61 -11.37 12.85 -6.26
C LEU A 61 -9.92 12.94 -6.73
N THR A 62 -9.44 11.90 -7.43
CA THR A 62 -8.06 11.86 -7.92
C THR A 62 -7.82 12.89 -9.02
N LEU A 63 -8.69 12.97 -10.00
CA LEU A 63 -8.57 13.92 -11.11
C LEU A 63 -8.60 15.36 -10.63
N SER A 64 -9.41 15.69 -9.62
CA SER A 64 -9.50 17.03 -9.05
C SER A 64 -8.16 17.52 -8.46
N LYS A 65 -7.30 16.61 -8.01
CA LYS A 65 -5.96 16.96 -7.48
C LYS A 65 -4.93 17.23 -8.58
N PHE A 66 -5.20 16.85 -9.81
CA PHE A 66 -4.29 17.03 -10.95
C PHE A 66 -4.93 17.80 -12.10
N PRO A 67 -5.36 19.04 -11.90
CA PRO A 67 -6.10 19.81 -12.91
C PRO A 67 -5.28 20.14 -14.18
N ARG A 68 -3.95 19.95 -14.12
CA ARG A 68 -3.04 20.17 -15.25
C ARG A 68 -2.68 18.87 -15.98
N ALA A 69 -3.08 17.73 -15.47
CA ALA A 69 -2.79 16.45 -16.12
C ALA A 69 -3.67 16.27 -17.36
N THR A 70 -3.09 15.71 -18.40
CA THR A 70 -3.87 15.28 -19.57
C THR A 70 -4.55 13.95 -19.24
N VAL A 71 -5.89 13.94 -19.25
CA VAL A 71 -6.67 12.73 -19.02
C VAL A 71 -6.83 11.98 -20.34
N ILE A 72 -6.44 10.71 -20.37
CA ILE A 72 -6.51 9.85 -21.55
C ILE A 72 -7.41 8.65 -21.22
N LYS A 73 -8.52 8.52 -21.96
CA LYS A 73 -9.42 7.37 -21.85
C LYS A 73 -8.80 6.15 -22.54
N ILE A 74 -8.80 5.01 -21.83
CA ILE A 74 -8.28 3.73 -22.35
C ILE A 74 -9.35 2.63 -22.28
N GLY A 75 -9.16 1.57 -23.05
CA GLY A 75 -10.03 0.39 -23.03
C GLY A 75 -9.80 -0.46 -21.79
N HIS A 76 -8.53 -0.80 -21.54
CA HIS A 76 -8.12 -1.62 -20.39
C HIS A 76 -6.75 -1.17 -19.87
N TYR A 77 -6.52 -1.19 -18.54
CA TYR A 77 -5.28 -0.72 -17.94
C TYR A 77 -4.03 -1.46 -18.45
N LYS A 78 -4.17 -2.74 -18.79
CA LYS A 78 -3.07 -3.57 -19.34
C LYS A 78 -2.56 -3.08 -20.69
N ASP A 79 -3.38 -2.35 -21.48
CA ASP A 79 -2.98 -1.78 -22.76
C ASP A 79 -1.84 -0.76 -22.62
N VAL A 80 -1.72 -0.17 -21.43
CA VAL A 80 -0.66 0.77 -21.07
C VAL A 80 0.35 0.12 -20.13
N PHE A 81 -0.11 -0.59 -19.11
CA PHE A 81 0.72 -1.11 -18.03
C PHE A 81 1.56 -2.33 -18.45
N ASN A 82 1.00 -3.23 -19.27
CA ASN A 82 1.67 -4.46 -19.69
C ASN A 82 2.22 -4.39 -21.12
N ARG A 83 2.41 -3.20 -21.66
CA ARG A 83 2.90 -2.99 -23.02
C ARG A 83 4.30 -3.61 -23.17
N PRO A 84 4.58 -4.35 -24.24
CA PRO A 84 5.93 -4.88 -24.48
C PRO A 84 6.92 -3.75 -24.80
N GLY A 85 8.20 -3.98 -24.53
CA GLY A 85 9.28 -3.03 -24.83
C GLY A 85 9.33 -1.82 -23.91
N GLN A 86 8.72 -1.88 -22.73
CA GLN A 86 8.82 -0.84 -21.72
C GLN A 86 10.14 -0.97 -20.94
N ASP A 87 10.67 0.17 -20.50
CA ASP A 87 11.79 0.26 -19.56
C ASP A 87 11.28 0.85 -18.25
N PHE A 88 11.28 0.04 -17.21
CA PHE A 88 10.82 0.42 -15.89
C PHE A 88 11.57 1.65 -15.35
N GLN A 89 12.89 1.66 -15.45
CA GLN A 89 13.74 2.71 -14.88
C GLN A 89 13.53 4.06 -15.59
N ILE A 90 13.45 4.03 -16.92
CA ILE A 90 13.17 5.24 -17.71
C ILE A 90 11.78 5.77 -17.37
N GLN A 91 10.77 4.90 -17.34
CA GLN A 91 9.40 5.32 -17.03
C GLN A 91 9.24 5.82 -15.61
N LYS A 92 10.01 5.27 -14.65
CA LYS A 92 9.92 5.65 -13.25
C LYS A 92 10.22 7.13 -13.02
N SER A 93 11.12 7.73 -13.81
CA SER A 93 11.42 9.16 -13.76
C SER A 93 10.28 10.05 -14.26
N SER A 94 9.39 9.51 -15.10
CA SER A 94 8.25 10.22 -15.71
C SER A 94 6.94 9.43 -15.60
N MET A 95 6.77 8.77 -14.46
CA MET A 95 5.67 7.87 -14.13
C MET A 95 4.30 8.50 -14.40
N LYS A 96 3.37 7.67 -14.89
CA LYS A 96 1.99 8.03 -15.13
C LYS A 96 1.09 7.32 -14.13
N LEU A 97 -0.07 7.91 -13.89
CA LEU A 97 -1.12 7.29 -13.09
C LEU A 97 -2.14 6.62 -14.02
N ILE A 98 -2.58 5.43 -13.64
CA ILE A 98 -3.61 4.68 -14.35
C ILE A 98 -4.72 4.40 -13.34
N LEU A 99 -5.93 4.89 -13.60
CA LEU A 99 -7.12 4.60 -12.83
C LEU A 99 -7.91 3.50 -13.56
N ALA A 100 -8.20 2.41 -12.88
CA ALA A 100 -8.80 1.23 -13.47
C ALA A 100 -9.84 0.61 -12.54
N LYS A 101 -10.71 -0.22 -13.10
CA LYS A 101 -11.62 -1.09 -12.36
C LYS A 101 -11.02 -2.49 -12.28
N LYS A 102 -10.84 -3.00 -11.06
CA LYS A 102 -10.42 -4.39 -10.87
C LYS A 102 -11.61 -5.33 -11.04
N THR A 103 -11.35 -6.46 -11.69
CA THR A 103 -12.25 -7.61 -11.71
C THR A 103 -11.77 -8.66 -10.71
N GLU A 104 -12.64 -9.58 -10.32
CA GLU A 104 -12.27 -10.70 -9.45
C GLU A 104 -11.02 -11.46 -9.94
N PRO A 105 -10.28 -12.06 -9.03
CA PRO A 105 -10.46 -12.08 -7.58
C PRO A 105 -9.94 -10.81 -6.90
N PHE A 106 -10.60 -10.38 -5.82
CA PHE A 106 -10.21 -9.21 -5.02
C PHE A 106 -9.33 -9.58 -3.83
N LEU A 107 -9.42 -10.83 -3.36
CA LEU A 107 -8.70 -11.35 -2.21
C LEU A 107 -7.98 -12.63 -2.60
N TYR A 108 -6.74 -12.76 -2.14
CA TYR A 108 -5.88 -13.91 -2.43
C TYR A 108 -5.38 -14.50 -1.12
N PRO A 109 -5.34 -15.85 -0.97
CA PRO A 109 -4.70 -16.46 0.18
C PRO A 109 -3.20 -16.15 0.18
N ALA A 110 -2.64 -15.89 1.35
CA ALA A 110 -1.21 -15.74 1.48
C ALA A 110 -0.50 -17.08 1.25
N SER A 111 0.76 -17.01 0.82
CA SER A 111 1.63 -18.18 0.73
C SER A 111 1.98 -18.67 2.14
N ASP A 112 2.16 -20.00 2.30
CA ASP A 112 2.64 -20.63 3.54
C ASP A 112 4.02 -20.11 3.99
N MET A 113 4.75 -19.42 3.11
CA MET A 113 6.04 -18.79 3.41
C MET A 113 5.91 -17.38 3.99
N VAL A 114 4.71 -16.83 4.08
CA VAL A 114 4.48 -15.50 4.67
C VAL A 114 4.58 -15.62 6.18
N GLN A 115 5.02 -14.52 6.83
CA GLN A 115 5.11 -14.43 8.28
C GLN A 115 3.81 -14.86 8.95
N GLU A 116 3.92 -15.74 9.95
CA GLU A 116 2.80 -16.16 10.76
C GLU A 116 2.27 -14.99 11.61
N PHE A 117 0.96 -14.74 11.51
CA PHE A 117 0.24 -13.76 12.31
C PHE A 117 -0.55 -14.41 13.46
N GLY A 118 -0.27 -15.68 13.77
CA GLY A 118 -0.98 -16.45 14.79
C GLY A 118 -2.39 -16.92 14.36
N THR A 119 -2.69 -16.81 13.08
CA THR A 119 -3.95 -17.26 12.47
C THR A 119 -3.69 -17.89 11.09
N PRO A 120 -4.45 -18.93 10.70
CA PRO A 120 -4.39 -19.47 9.33
C PRO A 120 -5.08 -18.59 8.29
N ASN A 121 -5.86 -17.59 8.73
CA ASN A 121 -6.69 -16.75 7.88
C ASN A 121 -5.90 -15.54 7.38
N VAL A 122 -4.81 -15.77 6.65
CA VAL A 122 -3.93 -14.72 6.13
C VAL A 122 -4.16 -14.54 4.62
N TYR A 123 -4.50 -13.32 4.23
CA TYR A 123 -4.80 -12.96 2.85
C TYR A 123 -4.04 -11.70 2.44
N TYR A 124 -4.02 -11.42 1.15
CA TYR A 124 -3.61 -10.13 0.61
C TYR A 124 -4.55 -9.69 -0.50
N ASN A 125 -4.57 -8.41 -0.73
CA ASN A 125 -5.20 -7.82 -1.90
C ASN A 125 -4.25 -6.86 -2.63
N THR A 126 -4.67 -6.38 -3.78
CA THR A 126 -3.83 -5.54 -4.64
C THR A 126 -4.61 -4.32 -5.13
N PRO A 127 -4.98 -3.39 -4.23
CA PRO A 127 -5.73 -2.19 -4.62
C PRO A 127 -4.89 -1.23 -5.47
N ILE A 128 -3.57 -1.33 -5.37
CA ILE A 128 -2.62 -0.56 -6.17
C ILE A 128 -1.54 -1.49 -6.69
N LEU A 129 -1.13 -1.33 -7.95
CA LEU A 129 0.02 -2.01 -8.52
C LEU A 129 1.15 -1.01 -8.75
N ASN A 130 2.36 -1.41 -8.40
CA ASN A 130 3.55 -0.57 -8.38
C ASN A 130 3.53 0.47 -7.25
N CYS A 131 4.65 1.13 -7.05
CA CYS A 131 4.86 2.05 -5.95
C CYS A 131 5.31 3.42 -6.46
N LEU A 132 5.03 4.50 -5.73
CA LEU A 132 5.59 5.83 -6.02
C LEU A 132 7.10 5.88 -5.79
N TYR A 133 7.59 5.15 -4.79
CA TYR A 133 9.02 5.11 -4.48
C TYR A 133 9.81 4.27 -5.47
N ASN A 134 11.10 4.60 -5.61
CA ASN A 134 12.07 3.87 -6.42
C ASN A 134 13.20 3.33 -5.54
N CYS A 135 12.89 2.38 -4.67
CA CYS A 135 13.87 1.78 -3.76
C CYS A 135 14.73 0.75 -4.52
N ASP A 136 16.04 0.89 -4.51
CA ASP A 136 16.99 0.05 -5.27
C ASP A 136 16.88 -1.45 -4.98
N TYR A 137 16.46 -1.82 -3.76
CA TYR A 137 16.30 -3.21 -3.31
C TYR A 137 14.88 -3.74 -3.50
N CYS A 138 13.98 -3.01 -4.16
CA CYS A 138 12.57 -3.37 -4.24
C CYS A 138 12.31 -4.38 -5.35
N TYR A 139 11.69 -5.51 -4.99
CA TYR A 139 11.32 -6.56 -5.95
C TYR A 139 10.32 -6.09 -7.02
N LEU A 140 9.56 -5.04 -6.75
CA LEU A 140 8.61 -4.46 -7.71
C LEU A 140 9.29 -3.96 -8.98
N GLN A 141 10.58 -3.59 -8.92
CA GLN A 141 11.34 -3.16 -10.09
C GLN A 141 11.50 -4.26 -11.15
N GLY A 142 11.45 -5.53 -10.72
CA GLY A 142 11.50 -6.69 -11.63
C GLY A 142 10.15 -7.37 -11.86
N MET A 143 9.12 -6.98 -11.10
CA MET A 143 7.81 -7.63 -11.14
C MET A 143 6.94 -7.15 -12.30
N TYR A 144 7.03 -5.87 -12.63
CA TYR A 144 6.23 -5.24 -13.67
C TYR A 144 7.12 -4.67 -14.78
N PRO A 145 6.68 -4.76 -16.05
CA PRO A 145 7.41 -4.16 -17.17
C PRO A 145 7.32 -2.63 -17.17
N SER A 146 6.33 -2.06 -16.47
CA SER A 146 6.03 -0.64 -16.45
C SER A 146 6.48 0.03 -15.15
N GLY A 147 7.01 1.24 -15.24
CA GLY A 147 7.24 2.14 -14.10
C GLY A 147 6.01 2.94 -13.66
N ASN A 148 4.88 2.81 -14.36
CA ASN A 148 3.63 3.49 -14.03
C ASN A 148 2.95 2.88 -12.80
N VAL A 149 2.02 3.61 -12.19
CA VAL A 149 1.22 3.14 -11.05
C VAL A 149 -0.22 2.93 -11.50
N VAL A 150 -0.79 1.79 -11.15
CA VAL A 150 -2.22 1.49 -11.35
C VAL A 150 -2.94 1.59 -10.01
N VAL A 151 -4.04 2.30 -9.97
CA VAL A 151 -4.95 2.36 -8.83
C VAL A 151 -6.30 1.81 -9.24
N PHE A 152 -6.78 0.81 -8.52
CA PHE A 152 -8.12 0.29 -8.72
C PHE A 152 -9.11 1.10 -7.89
N VAL A 153 -10.05 1.76 -8.57
CA VAL A 153 -10.94 2.76 -7.98
C VAL A 153 -12.19 2.16 -7.34
N ASN A 154 -12.47 0.90 -7.60
CA ASN A 154 -13.61 0.16 -7.06
C ASN A 154 -13.27 -0.49 -5.71
N GLU A 155 -12.85 0.31 -4.74
CA GLU A 155 -12.40 -0.20 -3.42
C GLU A 155 -13.51 -0.94 -2.65
N ASN A 156 -14.78 -0.57 -2.83
CA ASN A 156 -15.90 -1.25 -2.18
C ASN A 156 -15.98 -2.73 -2.58
N ASP A 157 -15.69 -3.07 -3.84
CA ASP A 157 -15.70 -4.46 -4.27
C ASP A 157 -14.65 -5.31 -3.52
N PHE A 158 -13.51 -4.70 -3.14
CA PHE A 158 -12.51 -5.36 -2.28
C PHE A 158 -13.01 -5.54 -0.84
N MET A 159 -13.71 -4.53 -0.30
CA MET A 159 -14.26 -4.56 1.06
C MET A 159 -15.38 -5.62 1.14
N ASP A 160 -16.26 -5.64 0.15
CA ASP A 160 -17.33 -6.63 0.04
C ASP A 160 -16.77 -8.07 -0.04
N ALA A 161 -15.69 -8.28 -0.78
CA ALA A 161 -15.01 -9.58 -0.85
C ALA A 161 -14.39 -10.00 0.49
N ILE A 162 -13.91 -9.05 1.29
CA ILE A 162 -13.43 -9.30 2.65
C ILE A 162 -14.59 -9.68 3.56
N ASP A 163 -15.71 -8.93 3.50
CA ASP A 163 -16.91 -9.21 4.30
C ASP A 163 -17.48 -10.60 4.00
N LEU A 164 -17.57 -10.96 2.72
CA LEU A 164 -17.96 -12.31 2.32
C LEU A 164 -17.02 -13.36 2.90
N LYS A 165 -15.71 -13.13 2.83
CA LYS A 165 -14.72 -14.08 3.35
C LYS A 165 -14.74 -14.19 4.87
N LEU A 166 -14.96 -13.10 5.60
CA LEU A 166 -15.14 -13.13 7.06
C LEU A 166 -16.33 -14.01 7.47
N ASN A 167 -17.42 -13.93 6.73
CA ASN A 167 -18.63 -14.76 6.98
C ASN A 167 -18.42 -16.25 6.64
N GLU A 168 -17.40 -16.59 5.83
CA GLU A 168 -17.05 -17.97 5.47
C GLU A 168 -16.03 -18.61 6.39
N LEU A 169 -15.50 -17.91 7.39
CA LEU A 169 -14.49 -18.45 8.28
C LEU A 169 -15.05 -19.58 9.13
N ASP A 170 -14.36 -20.73 9.14
CA ASP A 170 -14.73 -21.91 9.91
C ASP A 170 -14.69 -21.64 11.43
N ASP A 171 -13.80 -20.78 11.87
CA ASP A 171 -13.64 -20.39 13.26
C ASP A 171 -13.70 -18.86 13.40
N PRO A 172 -14.84 -18.30 13.77
CA PRO A 172 -15.02 -16.85 13.89
C PRO A 172 -14.20 -16.23 15.02
N LEU A 173 -13.58 -17.03 15.91
CA LEU A 173 -12.70 -16.53 16.95
C LEU A 173 -11.27 -16.31 16.46
N LYS A 174 -10.90 -16.81 15.29
CA LYS A 174 -9.59 -16.60 14.68
C LYS A 174 -9.66 -15.38 13.76
N PRO A 175 -8.87 -14.33 14.06
CA PRO A 175 -8.91 -13.12 13.25
C PRO A 175 -8.44 -13.41 11.81
N MET A 176 -9.01 -12.68 10.88
CA MET A 176 -8.52 -12.61 9.51
C MET A 176 -7.51 -11.47 9.39
N VAL A 177 -6.39 -11.74 8.74
CA VAL A 177 -5.36 -10.73 8.45
C VAL A 177 -5.29 -10.49 6.96
N VAL A 178 -5.39 -9.22 6.54
CA VAL A 178 -5.29 -8.84 5.13
C VAL A 178 -4.18 -7.83 4.93
N SER A 179 -3.18 -8.21 4.12
CA SER A 179 -2.14 -7.28 3.67
C SER A 179 -2.67 -6.44 2.50
N ILE A 180 -2.84 -5.13 2.71
CA ILE A 180 -3.34 -4.20 1.69
C ILE A 180 -2.23 -3.46 0.95
N SER A 181 -0.99 -3.65 1.35
CA SER A 181 0.20 -3.01 0.76
C SER A 181 1.14 -4.00 0.07
N TYR A 182 0.60 -5.14 -0.39
CA TYR A 182 1.42 -6.23 -0.92
C TYR A 182 2.23 -5.83 -2.17
N ASN A 183 1.63 -5.09 -3.11
CA ASN A 183 2.25 -4.68 -4.37
C ASN A 183 2.51 -3.17 -4.46
N THR A 184 2.55 -2.47 -3.32
CA THR A 184 2.73 -1.02 -3.27
C THR A 184 3.15 -0.57 -1.88
N ASP A 185 3.51 0.70 -1.74
CA ASP A 185 3.43 1.44 -0.48
C ASP A 185 2.15 2.30 -0.53
N ILE A 186 1.07 1.78 0.03
CA ILE A 186 -0.25 2.44 -0.06
C ILE A 186 -0.24 3.80 0.64
N MET A 187 0.52 3.96 1.74
CA MET A 187 0.63 5.23 2.44
C MET A 187 1.39 6.29 1.65
N ALA A 188 2.26 5.91 0.71
CA ALA A 188 2.89 6.87 -0.19
C ALA A 188 1.87 7.60 -1.07
N MET A 189 0.70 7.00 -1.30
CA MET A 189 -0.39 7.56 -2.09
C MET A 189 -1.38 8.39 -1.26
N GLU A 190 -1.32 8.37 0.06
CA GLU A 190 -2.37 8.89 0.96
C GLU A 190 -2.72 10.37 0.71
N ASN A 191 -1.74 11.21 0.40
CA ASN A 191 -1.99 12.62 0.05
C ASN A 191 -2.71 12.81 -1.30
N ILE A 192 -2.66 11.79 -2.16
CA ILE A 192 -3.26 11.80 -3.50
C ILE A 192 -4.62 11.12 -3.43
N ILE A 193 -4.63 9.92 -2.89
CA ILE A 193 -5.80 9.05 -2.76
C ILE A 193 -5.82 8.58 -1.31
N PRO A 194 -6.77 9.04 -0.47
CA PRO A 194 -6.82 8.73 0.96
C PRO A 194 -7.33 7.29 1.18
N MET A 195 -6.65 6.32 0.56
CA MET A 195 -7.06 4.93 0.57
C MET A 195 -6.80 4.28 1.92
N THR A 196 -5.64 4.53 2.54
CA THR A 196 -5.32 3.95 3.85
C THR A 196 -6.32 4.40 4.91
N SER A 197 -6.67 5.70 4.94
CA SER A 197 -7.68 6.25 5.87
C SER A 197 -9.06 5.63 5.66
N ARG A 198 -9.46 5.36 4.42
CA ARG A 198 -10.74 4.70 4.10
C ARG A 198 -10.73 3.24 4.55
N TRP A 199 -9.63 2.54 4.37
CA TRP A 199 -9.46 1.16 4.83
C TRP A 199 -9.46 1.05 6.36
N ILE A 200 -8.85 1.99 7.08
CA ILE A 200 -8.89 2.04 8.54
C ILE A 200 -10.34 2.18 9.03
N LYS A 201 -11.14 3.07 8.41
CA LYS A 201 -12.55 3.22 8.75
C LYS A 201 -13.36 1.96 8.51
N PHE A 202 -13.09 1.25 7.41
CA PHE A 202 -13.73 -0.04 7.14
C PHE A 202 -13.39 -1.06 8.22
N VAL A 203 -12.11 -1.21 8.57
CA VAL A 203 -11.66 -2.16 9.60
C VAL A 203 -12.24 -1.84 10.98
N ASP A 204 -12.41 -0.58 11.31
CA ASP A 204 -13.01 -0.15 12.60
C ASP A 204 -14.46 -0.63 12.76
N THR A 205 -15.11 -0.97 11.65
CA THR A 205 -16.46 -1.57 11.66
C THR A 205 -16.47 -3.10 11.77
N GLN A 206 -15.30 -3.75 11.75
CA GLN A 206 -15.16 -5.21 11.70
C GLN A 206 -14.58 -5.77 13.00
N GLU A 207 -15.22 -6.79 13.59
CA GLU A 207 -14.78 -7.35 14.87
C GLU A 207 -13.52 -8.22 14.76
N ASN A 208 -13.36 -8.98 13.68
CA ASN A 208 -12.32 -10.01 13.51
C ASN A 208 -11.39 -9.78 12.32
N LEU A 209 -11.24 -8.52 11.89
CA LEU A 209 -10.37 -8.12 10.79
C LEU A 209 -9.18 -7.33 11.30
N THR A 210 -8.00 -7.69 10.82
CA THR A 210 -6.76 -6.91 10.97
C THR A 210 -6.20 -6.61 9.60
N ILE A 211 -5.85 -5.35 9.32
CA ILE A 211 -5.10 -5.01 8.12
C ILE A 211 -3.63 -4.83 8.41
N GLU A 212 -2.79 -5.37 7.52
CA GLU A 212 -1.37 -5.13 7.53
C GLU A 212 -1.02 -4.07 6.49
N VAL A 213 -0.34 -3.01 6.95
CA VAL A 213 0.21 -1.95 6.09
C VAL A 213 1.73 -1.92 6.24
N ARG A 214 2.44 -2.25 5.16
CA ARG A 214 3.90 -2.11 5.07
C ARG A 214 4.21 -0.79 4.38
N THR A 215 4.94 0.09 5.06
CA THR A 215 5.22 1.41 4.52
C THR A 215 6.63 1.89 4.83
N LYS A 216 7.18 2.67 3.93
CA LYS A 216 8.37 3.52 4.10
C LYS A 216 8.01 5.01 4.14
N SER A 217 6.72 5.31 4.01
CA SER A 217 6.20 6.67 4.07
C SER A 217 6.19 7.19 5.51
N ALA A 218 6.50 8.47 5.67
CA ALA A 218 6.37 9.18 6.94
C ALA A 218 5.03 9.93 7.07
N LEU A 219 4.05 9.64 6.21
CA LEU A 219 2.75 10.34 6.15
C LEU A 219 1.75 9.84 7.22
N PHE A 220 2.20 9.70 8.47
CA PHE A 220 1.34 9.23 9.56
C PHE A 220 0.33 10.28 10.05
N SER A 221 0.53 11.56 9.75
CA SER A 221 -0.36 12.64 10.20
C SER A 221 -1.76 12.54 9.60
N SER A 222 -1.92 11.94 8.43
CA SER A 222 -3.22 11.71 7.80
C SER A 222 -4.05 10.63 8.50
N ILE A 223 -3.40 9.70 9.22
CA ILE A 223 -4.05 8.60 9.93
C ILE A 223 -4.49 9.00 11.34
N ASN A 224 -3.77 9.93 11.97
CA ASN A 224 -4.04 10.35 13.36
C ASN A 224 -5.32 11.20 13.51
N ASN A 225 -5.96 11.59 12.42
CA ASN A 225 -7.17 12.41 12.40
C ASN A 225 -8.41 11.61 11.96
N THR A 226 -8.31 10.30 11.89
CA THR A 226 -9.40 9.37 11.62
C THR A 226 -9.83 8.72 12.92
#